data_e7cfcb4d6916458bccd1a38af3ef3938
#
_entry.id   e7cfcb4d6916458bccd1a38af3ef3938
#
_cell.length_a   1.000
_cell.length_b   1.000
_cell.length_c   1.000
_cell.angle_alpha   90.00
_cell.angle_beta   90.00
_cell.angle_gamma   90.00
#
_symmetry.space_group_name_H-M   'P 1'
#
loop_
_entity.id
_entity.type
_entity.pdbx_description
1 polymer ?
#
loop_
_entity_poly.entity_id
_entity_poly.type
_entity_poly.pdbx_seq_one_letter_code
_entity_poly.pdbx_strand_id
1 'polypeptide(L)'
;DDYSCGPFSGAARELKGNNECLNLTRPEIIKAIHKEYIAAGADIIETNTFSANFISQSEYGCEEFAGRMAHTGAAIAREAADEAAQMAASVGLERKVWVAGSMGPTSKSLSLSPDASDPSFRPYTFDDMYRAYRQQAEALIEGGVDILLIETCFDALNVKAALAAVSDCQSGREERI
;
A
#
# COMPACT_ATOMS: atom_id res chain seq x y z
N ASP A 1 -2.87 -22.14 6.44
CA ASP A 1 -1.99 -20.96 6.52
C ASP A 1 -2.60 -19.83 5.70
N ASP A 2 -2.96 -18.75 6.38
CA ASP A 2 -3.68 -17.61 5.78
C ASP A 2 -2.84 -16.87 4.73
N TYR A 3 -1.54 -16.95 4.79
CA TYR A 3 -0.62 -16.29 3.86
C TYR A 3 -0.42 -17.06 2.55
N SER A 4 -0.46 -18.39 2.60
CA SER A 4 -0.07 -19.26 1.49
C SER A 4 -1.26 -20.00 0.86
N CYS A 5 -2.45 -19.37 0.83
CA CYS A 5 -3.64 -19.91 0.17
C CYS A 5 -4.03 -19.09 -1.05
N GLY A 6 -5.05 -19.51 -1.77
CA GLY A 6 -5.55 -18.79 -2.95
C GLY A 6 -4.45 -18.61 -4.02
N PRO A 7 -4.16 -17.34 -4.42
CA PRO A 7 -3.18 -17.08 -5.48
C PRO A 7 -1.74 -17.45 -5.09
N PHE A 8 -1.47 -17.67 -3.81
CA PHE A 8 -0.15 -18.03 -3.29
C PHE A 8 -0.03 -19.50 -2.91
N SER A 9 -0.98 -20.33 -3.31
CA SER A 9 -0.92 -21.76 -3.11
C SER A 9 0.28 -22.35 -3.87
N GLY A 10 1.22 -22.94 -3.13
CA GLY A 10 2.47 -23.44 -3.71
C GLY A 10 3.59 -22.41 -3.86
N ALA A 11 3.51 -21.25 -3.17
CA ALA A 11 4.59 -20.28 -3.14
C ALA A 11 5.92 -20.94 -2.73
N ALA A 12 6.99 -20.62 -3.45
CA ALA A 12 8.31 -21.21 -3.24
C ALA A 12 9.02 -20.66 -1.99
N ARG A 13 8.54 -19.54 -1.44
CA ARG A 13 9.08 -18.87 -0.26
C ARG A 13 8.04 -18.82 0.86
N GLU A 14 8.50 -18.73 2.10
CA GLU A 14 7.63 -18.48 3.24
C GLU A 14 7.07 -17.05 3.13
N LEU A 15 5.74 -16.92 3.23
CA LEU A 15 5.03 -15.64 3.11
C LEU A 15 4.61 -15.06 4.47
N LYS A 16 4.87 -15.78 5.57
CA LYS A 16 4.56 -15.27 6.91
C LYS A 16 5.30 -13.96 7.17
N GLY A 17 4.54 -12.92 7.54
CA GLY A 17 5.06 -11.57 7.71
C GLY A 17 4.84 -10.65 6.49
N ASN A 18 4.47 -11.19 5.33
CA ASN A 18 4.00 -10.40 4.19
C ASN A 18 2.49 -10.14 4.36
N ASN A 19 2.17 -9.14 5.19
CA ASN A 19 0.77 -8.86 5.54
C ASN A 19 -0.07 -8.40 4.35
N GLU A 20 0.53 -7.86 3.31
CA GLU A 20 -0.14 -7.44 2.09
C GLU A 20 -0.78 -8.61 1.33
N CYS A 21 -0.24 -9.83 1.49
CA CYS A 21 -0.86 -11.04 0.95
C CYS A 21 -2.29 -11.24 1.48
N LEU A 22 -2.57 -10.83 2.72
CA LEU A 22 -3.88 -11.00 3.35
C LEU A 22 -4.98 -10.20 2.64
N ASN A 23 -4.63 -9.15 1.92
CA ASN A 23 -5.59 -8.44 1.06
C ASN A 23 -6.22 -9.38 0.01
N LEU A 24 -5.47 -10.39 -0.43
CA LEU A 24 -5.89 -11.33 -1.48
C LEU A 24 -6.35 -12.68 -0.91
N THR A 25 -5.86 -13.09 0.24
CA THR A 25 -6.12 -14.40 0.83
C THR A 25 -7.20 -14.36 1.92
N ARG A 26 -7.27 -13.27 2.68
CA ARG A 26 -8.17 -13.10 3.82
C ARG A 26 -8.71 -11.67 3.91
N PRO A 27 -9.34 -11.15 2.83
CA PRO A 27 -9.84 -9.76 2.80
C PRO A 27 -10.85 -9.45 3.91
N GLU A 28 -11.59 -10.45 4.37
CA GLU A 28 -12.56 -10.32 5.47
C GLU A 28 -11.89 -9.95 6.80
N ILE A 29 -10.67 -10.43 7.05
CA ILE A 29 -9.90 -10.10 8.26
C ILE A 29 -9.46 -8.64 8.21
N ILE A 30 -8.89 -8.20 7.07
CA ILE A 30 -8.45 -6.81 6.89
C ILE A 30 -9.63 -5.85 7.02
N LYS A 31 -10.76 -6.19 6.40
CA LYS A 31 -11.98 -5.38 6.50
C LYS A 31 -12.50 -5.30 7.94
N ALA A 32 -12.48 -6.39 8.69
CA ALA A 32 -12.89 -6.41 10.09
C ALA A 32 -12.02 -5.48 10.94
N ILE A 33 -10.70 -5.48 10.73
CA ILE A 33 -9.77 -4.57 11.41
C ILE A 33 -10.12 -3.11 11.12
N HIS A 34 -10.32 -2.73 9.86
CA HIS A 34 -10.74 -1.36 9.51
C HIS A 34 -12.03 -0.96 10.22
N LYS A 35 -13.03 -1.85 10.25
CA LYS A 35 -14.31 -1.58 10.93
C LYS A 35 -14.15 -1.38 12.44
N GLU A 36 -13.25 -2.12 13.10
CA GLU A 36 -12.95 -1.93 14.52
C GLU A 36 -12.34 -0.55 14.79
N TYR A 37 -11.38 -0.09 13.96
CA TYR A 37 -10.80 1.25 14.08
C TYR A 37 -11.85 2.35 13.84
N ILE A 38 -12.71 2.19 12.85
CA ILE A 38 -13.79 3.14 12.56
C ILE A 38 -14.79 3.17 13.73
N ALA A 39 -15.13 2.02 14.31
CA ALA A 39 -16.03 1.93 15.46
C ALA A 39 -15.40 2.55 16.73
N ALA A 40 -14.07 2.51 16.87
CA ALA A 40 -13.34 3.18 17.93
C ALA A 40 -13.25 4.71 17.75
N GLY A 41 -13.69 5.25 16.61
CA GLY A 41 -13.77 6.69 16.36
C GLY A 41 -12.73 7.23 15.37
N ALA A 42 -12.02 6.40 14.63
CA ALA A 42 -11.06 6.87 13.62
C ALA A 42 -11.77 7.64 12.50
N ASP A 43 -11.25 8.82 12.15
CA ASP A 43 -11.69 9.64 11.02
C ASP A 43 -10.87 9.38 9.76
N ILE A 44 -9.68 8.80 9.93
CA ILE A 44 -8.80 8.35 8.84
C ILE A 44 -8.40 6.91 9.14
N ILE A 45 -8.46 6.04 8.14
CA ILE A 45 -7.93 4.67 8.20
C ILE A 45 -6.85 4.50 7.14
N GLU A 46 -5.80 3.76 7.46
CA GLU A 46 -4.73 3.44 6.53
C GLU A 46 -4.95 2.07 5.88
N THR A 47 -4.61 1.96 4.61
CA THR A 47 -4.70 0.70 3.88
C THR A 47 -3.62 -0.30 4.31
N ASN A 48 -3.87 -1.59 4.20
CA ASN A 48 -2.85 -2.63 4.42
C ASN A 48 -1.96 -2.79 3.17
N THR A 49 -1.17 -1.75 2.84
CA THR A 49 -0.39 -1.66 1.60
C THR A 49 1.02 -1.11 1.78
N PHE A 50 1.52 -1.04 3.00
CA PHE A 50 2.81 -0.46 3.36
C PHE A 50 3.96 -0.94 2.46
N SER A 51 4.06 -2.23 2.21
CA SER A 51 5.08 -2.85 1.36
C SER A 51 4.53 -3.36 0.02
N ALA A 52 3.36 -2.90 -0.43
CA ALA A 52 2.71 -3.35 -1.66
C ALA A 52 3.35 -2.73 -2.93
N ASN A 53 4.67 -2.79 -3.04
CA ASN A 53 5.45 -2.40 -4.21
C ASN A 53 6.33 -3.57 -4.68
N PHE A 54 6.66 -3.62 -5.97
CA PHE A 54 7.35 -4.79 -6.53
C PHE A 54 8.75 -5.00 -5.94
N ILE A 55 9.45 -3.95 -5.47
CA ILE A 55 10.78 -4.07 -4.87
C ILE A 55 10.68 -4.83 -3.54
N SER A 56 9.77 -4.42 -2.65
CA SER A 56 9.56 -5.11 -1.36
C SER A 56 9.00 -6.51 -1.57
N GLN A 57 8.04 -6.67 -2.48
CA GLN A 57 7.41 -7.96 -2.75
C GLN A 57 8.35 -8.97 -3.43
N SER A 58 9.42 -8.51 -4.10
CA SER A 58 10.43 -9.42 -4.68
C SER A 58 11.17 -10.25 -3.62
N GLU A 59 11.23 -9.80 -2.37
CA GLU A 59 11.81 -10.58 -1.28
C GLU A 59 11.02 -11.85 -0.97
N TYR A 60 9.73 -11.82 -1.25
CA TYR A 60 8.81 -12.94 -1.10
C TYR A 60 8.55 -13.71 -2.42
N GLY A 61 9.07 -13.22 -3.55
CA GLY A 61 8.74 -13.76 -4.88
C GLY A 61 7.30 -13.48 -5.29
N CYS A 62 6.76 -12.34 -4.82
CA CYS A 62 5.38 -11.90 -5.03
C CYS A 62 5.29 -10.57 -5.79
N GLU A 63 6.37 -10.15 -6.46
CA GLU A 63 6.47 -8.86 -7.16
C GLU A 63 5.37 -8.63 -8.20
N GLU A 64 4.93 -9.67 -8.87
CA GLU A 64 3.84 -9.61 -9.85
C GLU A 64 2.46 -9.32 -9.23
N PHE A 65 2.31 -9.58 -7.92
CA PHE A 65 1.07 -9.33 -7.20
C PHE A 65 1.02 -7.96 -6.53
N ALA A 66 2.13 -7.20 -6.50
CA ALA A 66 2.25 -5.95 -5.76
C ALA A 66 1.14 -4.94 -6.08
N GLY A 67 0.90 -4.65 -7.37
CA GLY A 67 -0.17 -3.74 -7.79
C GLY A 67 -1.56 -4.26 -7.38
N ARG A 68 -1.78 -5.56 -7.50
CA ARG A 68 -3.05 -6.18 -7.10
C ARG A 68 -3.26 -6.14 -5.57
N MET A 69 -2.20 -6.33 -4.79
CA MET A 69 -2.24 -6.17 -3.32
C MET A 69 -2.58 -4.74 -2.93
N ALA A 70 -1.94 -3.74 -3.58
CA ALA A 70 -2.21 -2.33 -3.33
C ALA A 70 -3.65 -1.95 -3.66
N HIS A 71 -4.13 -2.28 -4.86
CA HIS A 71 -5.49 -2.02 -5.30
C HIS A 71 -6.54 -2.65 -4.36
N THR A 72 -6.37 -3.94 -4.06
CA THR A 72 -7.34 -4.67 -3.22
C THR A 72 -7.33 -4.15 -1.80
N GLY A 73 -6.15 -3.82 -1.22
CA GLY A 73 -6.06 -3.22 0.11
C GLY A 73 -6.78 -1.88 0.20
N ALA A 74 -6.65 -1.04 -0.83
CA ALA A 74 -7.38 0.23 -0.94
C ALA A 74 -8.90 0.01 -1.05
N ALA A 75 -9.34 -0.91 -1.91
CA ALA A 75 -10.75 -1.22 -2.10
C ALA A 75 -11.42 -1.75 -0.81
N ILE A 76 -10.72 -2.61 -0.04
CA ILE A 76 -11.22 -3.11 1.25
C ILE A 76 -11.42 -1.97 2.25
N ALA A 77 -10.46 -1.05 2.35
CA ALA A 77 -10.55 0.10 3.25
C ALA A 77 -11.68 1.05 2.82
N ARG A 78 -11.81 1.32 1.50
CA ARG A 78 -12.89 2.14 0.96
C ARG A 78 -14.25 1.55 1.27
N GLU A 79 -14.41 0.24 1.07
CA GLU A 79 -15.67 -0.45 1.36
C GLU A 79 -16.03 -0.34 2.86
N ALA A 80 -15.07 -0.50 3.77
CA ALA A 80 -15.31 -0.34 5.20
C ALA A 80 -15.73 1.10 5.57
N ALA A 81 -15.11 2.11 4.94
CA ALA A 81 -15.44 3.52 5.16
C ALA A 81 -16.85 3.86 4.61
N ASP A 82 -17.21 3.36 3.44
CA ASP A 82 -18.53 3.59 2.83
C ASP A 82 -19.64 2.92 3.63
N GLU A 83 -19.44 1.70 4.14
CA GLU A 83 -20.38 1.03 5.04
C GLU A 83 -20.64 1.86 6.31
N ALA A 84 -19.58 2.45 6.89
CA ALA A 84 -19.72 3.31 8.07
C ALA A 84 -20.51 4.59 7.77
N ALA A 85 -20.30 5.21 6.62
CA ALA A 85 -21.06 6.37 6.17
C ALA A 85 -22.54 6.03 5.96
N GLN A 86 -22.84 4.90 5.32
CA GLN A 86 -24.20 4.42 5.10
C GLN A 86 -24.92 4.11 6.43
N MET A 87 -24.21 3.49 7.38
CA MET A 87 -24.76 3.20 8.70
C MET A 87 -25.09 4.48 9.45
N ALA A 88 -24.25 5.48 9.44
CA ALA A 88 -24.51 6.79 10.06
C ALA A 88 -25.71 7.48 9.41
N ALA A 89 -25.79 7.50 8.09
CA ALA A 89 -26.90 8.09 7.35
C ALA A 89 -28.25 7.42 7.68
N SER A 90 -28.26 6.10 7.92
CA SER A 90 -29.48 5.36 8.28
C SER A 90 -30.13 5.81 9.60
N VAL A 91 -29.32 6.48 10.47
CA VAL A 91 -29.79 7.04 11.75
C VAL A 91 -29.79 8.58 11.77
N GLY A 92 -29.70 9.19 10.58
CA GLY A 92 -29.77 10.65 10.42
C GLY A 92 -28.50 11.40 10.81
N LEU A 93 -27.34 10.71 10.85
CA LEU A 93 -26.04 11.30 11.13
C LEU A 93 -25.20 11.37 9.84
N GLU A 94 -24.35 12.38 9.76
CA GLU A 94 -23.29 12.45 8.75
C GLU A 94 -21.97 11.94 9.35
N ARG A 95 -21.31 11.02 8.65
CA ARG A 95 -19.96 10.57 8.97
C ARG A 95 -19.18 10.37 7.69
N LYS A 96 -18.00 10.96 7.61
CA LYS A 96 -17.01 10.70 6.57
C LYS A 96 -15.77 10.05 7.23
N VAL A 97 -15.33 8.95 6.65
CA VAL A 97 -14.05 8.32 7.00
C VAL A 97 -13.16 8.40 5.77
N TRP A 98 -11.98 8.98 5.95
CA TRP A 98 -10.99 9.12 4.89
C TRP A 98 -10.14 7.86 4.80
N VAL A 99 -9.75 7.50 3.58
CA VAL A 99 -8.87 6.35 3.32
C VAL A 99 -7.50 6.85 2.88
N ALA A 100 -6.49 6.61 3.70
CA ALA A 100 -5.09 6.91 3.39
C ALA A 100 -4.40 5.67 2.81
N GLY A 101 -3.95 5.77 1.57
CA GLY A 101 -3.16 4.75 0.89
C GLY A 101 -1.73 4.75 1.42
N SER A 102 -1.39 3.78 2.26
CA SER A 102 -0.08 3.63 2.88
C SER A 102 0.98 3.25 1.84
N MET A 103 2.03 4.05 1.75
CA MET A 103 3.19 3.88 0.87
C MET A 103 4.46 3.97 1.73
N GLY A 104 4.88 2.84 2.29
CA GLY A 104 6.07 2.76 3.13
C GLY A 104 7.38 2.85 2.35
N PRO A 105 8.54 2.78 3.04
CA PRO A 105 9.82 2.65 2.38
C PRO A 105 9.89 1.31 1.65
N THR A 106 10.71 1.25 0.61
CA THR A 106 11.05 -0.07 0.06
C THR A 106 12.08 -0.74 0.98
N SER A 107 12.26 -2.05 0.81
CA SER A 107 13.31 -2.81 1.52
C SER A 107 14.74 -2.43 1.07
N LYS A 108 14.88 -1.54 0.08
CA LYS A 108 16.16 -1.12 -0.51
C LYS A 108 16.34 0.40 -0.40
N SER A 109 17.60 0.81 -0.19
CA SER A 109 18.02 2.21 -0.11
C SER A 109 18.77 2.62 -1.37
N LEU A 110 18.49 3.82 -1.87
CA LEU A 110 19.27 4.44 -2.95
C LEU A 110 20.52 5.14 -2.43
N SER A 111 20.54 5.54 -1.16
CA SER A 111 21.65 6.28 -0.55
C SER A 111 22.73 5.37 0.04
N LEU A 112 22.38 4.13 0.42
CA LEU A 112 23.27 3.20 1.09
C LEU A 112 23.54 1.96 0.25
N SER A 113 24.79 1.50 0.24
CA SER A 113 25.13 0.20 -0.32
C SER A 113 24.75 -0.91 0.66
N PRO A 114 24.13 -2.00 0.21
CA PRO A 114 23.96 -3.21 1.02
C PRO A 114 25.25 -4.03 1.13
N ASP A 115 26.28 -3.72 0.32
CA ASP A 115 27.58 -4.37 0.30
C ASP A 115 28.63 -3.48 0.97
N ALA A 116 29.13 -3.90 2.13
CA ALA A 116 30.17 -3.17 2.86
C ALA A 116 31.52 -3.13 2.11
N SER A 117 31.76 -4.07 1.19
CA SER A 117 32.98 -4.13 0.39
C SER A 117 32.94 -3.25 -0.86
N ASP A 118 31.76 -2.90 -1.33
CA ASP A 118 31.53 -1.96 -2.44
C ASP A 118 30.56 -0.85 -2.05
N PRO A 119 31.03 0.27 -1.50
CA PRO A 119 30.20 1.40 -1.13
C PRO A 119 29.44 2.06 -2.29
N SER A 120 29.86 1.80 -3.54
CA SER A 120 29.24 2.36 -4.74
C SER A 120 28.06 1.52 -5.25
N PHE A 121 27.99 0.26 -4.86
CA PHE A 121 26.95 -0.66 -5.34
C PHE A 121 25.53 -0.21 -4.95
N ARG A 122 24.64 -0.23 -5.91
CA ARG A 122 23.20 0.01 -5.73
C ARG A 122 22.41 -1.05 -6.49
N PRO A 123 21.58 -1.86 -5.81
CA PRO A 123 20.79 -2.92 -6.47
C PRO A 123 19.67 -2.36 -7.34
N TYR A 124 19.25 -1.12 -7.09
CA TYR A 124 18.20 -0.43 -7.82
C TYR A 124 18.61 0.99 -8.15
N THR A 125 18.08 1.51 -9.26
CA THR A 125 18.24 2.90 -9.70
C THR A 125 17.12 3.78 -9.15
N PHE A 126 17.26 5.10 -9.30
CA PHE A 126 16.17 6.05 -9.02
C PHE A 126 14.92 5.75 -9.85
N ASP A 127 15.11 5.39 -11.12
CA ASP A 127 14.01 5.07 -12.04
C ASP A 127 13.29 3.76 -11.64
N ASP A 128 14.01 2.79 -11.09
CA ASP A 128 13.38 1.57 -10.55
C ASP A 128 12.51 1.90 -9.33
N MET A 129 13.04 2.73 -8.44
CA MET A 129 12.31 3.19 -7.26
C MET A 129 11.09 4.01 -7.62
N TYR A 130 11.24 4.95 -8.58
CA TYR A 130 10.13 5.73 -9.12
C TYR A 130 9.04 4.83 -9.72
N ARG A 131 9.42 3.82 -10.51
CA ARG A 131 8.45 2.88 -11.10
C ARG A 131 7.71 2.06 -10.05
N ALA A 132 8.40 1.66 -8.97
CA ALA A 132 7.79 0.92 -7.88
C ALA A 132 6.73 1.76 -7.16
N TYR A 133 7.05 3.00 -6.80
CA TYR A 133 6.11 3.90 -6.17
C TYR A 133 4.98 4.34 -7.10
N ARG A 134 5.26 4.51 -8.39
CA ARG A 134 4.23 4.85 -9.37
C ARG A 134 3.20 3.74 -9.52
N GLN A 135 3.64 2.48 -9.68
CA GLN A 135 2.73 1.33 -9.74
C GLN A 135 1.85 1.25 -8.49
N GLN A 136 2.44 1.44 -7.31
CA GLN A 136 1.71 1.41 -6.04
C GLN A 136 0.70 2.55 -5.96
N ALA A 137 1.10 3.79 -6.28
CA ALA A 137 0.22 4.97 -6.25
C ALA A 137 -0.95 4.84 -7.23
N GLU A 138 -0.70 4.42 -8.47
CA GLU A 138 -1.75 4.18 -9.47
C GLU A 138 -2.78 3.15 -8.96
N ALA A 139 -2.30 2.03 -8.41
CA ALA A 139 -3.17 0.98 -7.87
C ALA A 139 -3.98 1.44 -6.65
N LEU A 140 -3.40 2.23 -5.75
CA LEU A 140 -4.09 2.82 -4.60
C LEU A 140 -5.19 3.79 -5.04
N ILE A 141 -4.91 4.65 -6.01
CA ILE A 141 -5.88 5.60 -6.56
C ILE A 141 -7.05 4.85 -7.22
N GLU A 142 -6.76 3.83 -8.02
CA GLU A 142 -7.78 3.00 -8.66
C GLU A 142 -8.63 2.24 -7.62
N GLY A 143 -8.04 1.87 -6.49
CA GLY A 143 -8.73 1.24 -5.35
C GLY A 143 -9.56 2.20 -4.50
N GLY A 144 -9.50 3.52 -4.76
CA GLY A 144 -10.40 4.51 -4.18
C GLY A 144 -9.89 5.18 -2.90
N VAL A 145 -8.57 5.38 -2.74
CA VAL A 145 -8.04 6.17 -1.62
C VAL A 145 -8.35 7.66 -1.78
N ASP A 146 -8.49 8.35 -0.65
CA ASP A 146 -8.64 9.82 -0.60
C ASP A 146 -7.29 10.53 -0.42
N ILE A 147 -6.27 9.83 0.10
CA ILE A 147 -4.96 10.38 0.46
C ILE A 147 -3.90 9.39 0.02
N LEU A 148 -2.79 9.86 -0.56
CA LEU A 148 -1.56 9.06 -0.73
C LEU A 148 -0.59 9.42 0.39
N LEU A 149 -0.31 8.47 1.28
CA LEU A 149 0.51 8.66 2.48
C LEU A 149 1.90 8.04 2.28
N ILE A 150 2.90 8.86 1.96
CA ILE A 150 4.31 8.46 1.96
C ILE A 150 4.81 8.53 3.39
N GLU A 151 5.11 7.38 3.97
CA GLU A 151 5.41 7.27 5.41
C GLU A 151 6.68 6.48 5.72
N THR A 152 7.17 6.66 6.97
CA THR A 152 8.26 5.85 7.58
C THR A 152 9.55 5.83 6.75
N CYS A 153 9.69 6.74 5.79
CA CYS A 153 10.83 6.79 4.88
C CYS A 153 12.04 7.43 5.56
N PHE A 154 13.17 6.72 5.58
CA PHE A 154 14.44 7.20 6.12
C PHE A 154 15.45 7.64 5.04
N ASP A 155 15.23 7.25 3.78
CA ASP A 155 16.09 7.59 2.64
C ASP A 155 15.48 8.73 1.82
N ALA A 156 16.14 9.89 1.78
CA ALA A 156 15.66 11.06 1.07
C ALA A 156 15.57 10.87 -0.45
N LEU A 157 16.40 10.00 -1.05
CA LEU A 157 16.29 9.69 -2.48
C LEU A 157 15.07 8.81 -2.76
N ASN A 158 14.75 7.85 -1.89
CA ASN A 158 13.52 7.08 -1.99
C ASN A 158 12.29 7.98 -1.89
N VAL A 159 12.28 8.93 -0.93
CA VAL A 159 11.19 9.91 -0.80
C VAL A 159 11.03 10.77 -2.05
N LYS A 160 12.14 11.23 -2.64
CA LYS A 160 12.09 12.02 -3.88
C LYS A 160 11.50 11.21 -5.04
N ALA A 161 11.85 9.93 -5.14
CA ALA A 161 11.27 9.04 -6.15
C ALA A 161 9.76 8.84 -5.92
N ALA A 162 9.34 8.66 -4.68
CA ALA A 162 7.92 8.54 -4.32
C ALA A 162 7.14 9.83 -4.62
N LEU A 163 7.67 11.00 -4.26
CA LEU A 163 7.03 12.29 -4.54
C LEU A 163 6.91 12.55 -6.04
N ALA A 164 7.96 12.25 -6.83
CA ALA A 164 7.91 12.37 -8.28
C ALA A 164 6.82 11.47 -8.87
N ALA A 165 6.76 10.21 -8.43
CA ALA A 165 5.76 9.25 -8.86
C ALA A 165 4.33 9.70 -8.55
N VAL A 166 4.08 10.17 -7.32
CA VAL A 166 2.77 10.70 -6.89
C VAL A 166 2.39 11.94 -7.69
N SER A 167 3.32 12.87 -7.90
CA SER A 167 3.09 14.08 -8.71
C SER A 167 2.64 13.73 -10.13
N ASP A 168 3.28 12.74 -10.75
CA ASP A 168 2.92 12.32 -12.11
C ASP A 168 1.57 11.59 -12.16
N CYS A 169 1.25 10.77 -11.14
CA CYS A 169 -0.07 10.13 -11.04
C CYS A 169 -1.22 11.13 -10.87
N GLN A 170 -0.94 12.30 -10.27
CA GLN A 170 -1.92 13.38 -10.08
C GLN A 170 -2.00 14.34 -11.26
N SER A 171 -1.03 14.30 -12.19
CA SER A 171 -1.00 15.18 -13.36
C SER A 171 -2.16 14.88 -14.30
N GLY A 172 -3.00 15.89 -14.55
CA GLY A 172 -4.19 15.76 -15.41
C GLY A 172 -5.47 15.32 -14.70
N ARG A 173 -5.45 15.17 -13.37
CA ARG A 173 -6.67 14.95 -12.58
C ARG A 173 -7.27 16.29 -12.16
N GLU A 174 -8.60 16.39 -12.19
CA GLU A 174 -9.34 17.59 -11.78
C GLU A 174 -9.27 17.78 -10.25
N GLU A 175 -9.25 16.69 -9.49
CA GLU A 175 -9.09 16.69 -8.03
C GLU A 175 -7.75 16.05 -7.66
N ARG A 176 -7.04 16.65 -6.71
CA ARG A 176 -5.83 16.07 -6.12
C ARG A 176 -6.21 15.12 -4.98
N ILE A 177 -5.53 14.02 -4.93
CA ILE A 177 -5.67 12.98 -3.89
C ILE A 177 -4.59 13.18 -2.82
#